data_f0303d59a26333d34c11d3da25c5a3a4
#
_entry.id   f0303d59a26333d34c11d3da25c5a3a4
#
_cell.length_a   1.000
_cell.length_b   1.000
_cell.length_c   1.000
_cell.angle_alpha   90.00
_cell.angle_beta   90.00
_cell.angle_gamma   90.00
#
_symmetry.space_group_name_H-M   'P 1'
#
loop_
_entity.id
_entity.type
_entity.pdbx_description
1 polymer ?
#
loop_
_entity_poly.entity_id
_entity_poly.type
_entity_poly.pdbx_seq_one_letter_code
_entity_poly.pdbx_strand_id
1 'polypeptide(L)'
;MARWKRQGRNKKGFSPETSYRKRGVPVRARDLSALLTIAETATQSLDTEKILNDTLDKSLEILRFDVGLIRVLDAEARNMTVRVTRGLRSPNFFPPRNVSQEPTTLAIIFRTQEPYVTPDIRKDPIYKNRTLLREGVISAAHAPIMSKGRVLGTLTVGSRRYHKFAKKEINLLKAFGSQLGAALENAGLYDELRKGKTYIENLVENAGDAIISTDMADRILTWNRGAEVTFNYGKDEAIGNSLAVLLPPGRLKELEEIRNKVRLTGVLRNLEVRRKRKDGTIIDVALAVSPIHDGTGTVIGFLHLAKDITEKMRYEHRLRELDKMKSDFVSNVSHELRTPLTSIKGSVDNMIDGITGPLNEKQNRYLTRIKSNADRLTRLINNILDLSRIEAGRIDLKPATLALVPLAQEVAESIRPAAAEKLISLEVVSPDAEPTAWADRDKITQVLTNLIGNAVKFTPSHGKVRVAIQRNGAQWMKVSVTDTGPGIPSDETGKIFDRFYQIAPAEKQKARGTGLGLAISKTLVEMHGGKIWLESGTGAGSTFSFTLPARQPLESEATAG
;
A
#
# COMPACT_ATOMS: atom_id res chain seq x y z
N MET A 1 5.50 -73.29 -37.31
CA MET A 1 6.16 -74.06 -38.41
C MET A 1 7.64 -74.08 -38.18
N ALA A 2 8.14 -75.30 -38.08
CA ALA A 2 9.42 -75.92 -38.41
C ALA A 2 10.64 -75.41 -37.60
N ARG A 3 11.13 -76.20 -36.61
CA ARG A 3 11.89 -77.46 -36.59
C ARG A 3 13.22 -77.37 -37.37
N TRP A 4 14.34 -77.65 -36.65
CA TRP A 4 15.25 -78.82 -36.80
C TRP A 4 16.47 -78.65 -35.87
N LYS A 5 16.65 -79.50 -34.84
CA LYS A 5 17.37 -80.77 -34.64
C LYS A 5 18.90 -80.64 -34.60
N ARG A 6 19.44 -80.87 -33.43
CA ARG A 6 20.24 -81.99 -32.86
C ARG A 6 21.34 -82.59 -33.71
N GLN A 7 22.54 -82.64 -33.06
CA GLN A 7 23.47 -83.76 -32.88
C GLN A 7 24.77 -83.17 -32.27
N GLY A 8 25.44 -83.71 -31.31
CA GLY A 8 25.54 -84.99 -30.68
C GLY A 8 27.03 -85.37 -30.44
N ARG A 9 27.43 -85.70 -29.15
CA ARG A 9 28.58 -86.50 -28.72
C ARG A 9 30.00 -85.99 -28.94
N ASN A 10 30.90 -85.90 -27.94
CA ASN A 10 31.45 -87.03 -27.17
C ASN A 10 32.40 -86.53 -25.99
N LYS A 11 32.49 -87.34 -24.99
CA LYS A 11 33.25 -87.37 -23.79
C LYS A 11 34.75 -87.20 -23.96
N LYS A 12 35.42 -86.50 -23.00
CA LYS A 12 36.49 -87.11 -22.18
C LYS A 12 36.85 -86.18 -21.04
N GLY A 13 36.84 -86.69 -19.84
CA GLY A 13 37.23 -85.97 -18.60
C GLY A 13 38.74 -85.79 -18.51
N PHE A 14 39.05 -84.73 -17.78
CA PHE A 14 40.29 -84.60 -17.06
C PHE A 14 40.03 -83.64 -15.91
N SER A 15 40.08 -84.03 -14.67
CA SER A 15 40.34 -83.17 -13.50
C SER A 15 41.84 -82.87 -13.48
N PRO A 16 42.20 -81.64 -13.13
CA PRO A 16 43.05 -81.45 -12.00
C PRO A 16 42.57 -80.33 -11.07
N GLU A 17 42.61 -80.60 -9.79
CA GLU A 17 42.61 -79.63 -8.75
C GLU A 17 43.65 -78.52 -9.02
N THR A 18 43.22 -77.32 -9.22
CA THR A 18 44.06 -76.13 -9.17
C THR A 18 43.56 -75.19 -8.08
N SER A 19 44.35 -75.15 -7.03
CA SER A 19 44.29 -74.23 -5.93
C SER A 19 44.05 -72.79 -6.42
N TYR A 20 42.85 -72.23 -6.17
CA TYR A 20 42.59 -70.80 -6.33
C TYR A 20 43.40 -70.02 -5.27
N ARG A 21 44.62 -69.63 -5.64
CA ARG A 21 45.30 -68.49 -5.00
C ARG A 21 44.37 -67.29 -5.07
N LYS A 22 43.94 -66.78 -3.89
CA LYS A 22 43.28 -65.50 -3.77
C LYS A 22 44.13 -64.42 -4.46
N ARG A 23 43.87 -64.17 -5.72
CA ARG A 23 44.42 -62.98 -6.43
C ARG A 23 43.82 -61.77 -5.70
N GLY A 24 44.68 -61.00 -5.03
CA GLY A 24 44.32 -59.74 -4.41
C GLY A 24 43.63 -58.85 -5.47
N VAL A 25 42.52 -58.21 -5.09
CA VAL A 25 41.84 -57.24 -5.89
C VAL A 25 42.82 -56.24 -6.44
N PRO A 26 42.84 -55.96 -7.76
CA PRO A 26 43.84 -55.02 -8.35
C PRO A 26 43.78 -53.68 -7.64
N VAL A 27 44.93 -53.04 -7.42
CA VAL A 27 45.10 -51.79 -6.67
C VAL A 27 44.10 -50.68 -7.10
N ARG A 28 43.77 -50.63 -8.41
CA ARG A 28 42.74 -49.71 -8.94
C ARG A 28 41.30 -49.99 -8.43
N ALA A 29 40.93 -51.25 -8.20
CA ALA A 29 39.61 -51.62 -7.75
C ALA A 29 39.40 -51.23 -6.25
N ARG A 30 40.43 -51.30 -5.40
CA ARG A 30 40.38 -50.84 -4.00
C ARG A 30 40.21 -49.32 -3.89
N ASP A 31 40.85 -48.54 -4.79
CA ASP A 31 40.75 -47.10 -4.79
C ASP A 31 39.38 -46.63 -5.24
N LEU A 32 38.82 -47.27 -6.26
CA LEU A 32 37.46 -47.03 -6.76
C LEU A 32 36.45 -47.37 -5.66
N SER A 33 36.61 -48.52 -4.98
CA SER A 33 35.77 -48.89 -3.86
C SER A 33 35.81 -47.88 -2.71
N ALA A 34 36.98 -47.35 -2.37
CA ALA A 34 37.12 -46.32 -1.36
C ALA A 34 36.40 -45.02 -1.71
N LEU A 35 36.50 -44.57 -2.97
CA LEU A 35 35.79 -43.39 -3.48
C LEU A 35 34.28 -43.60 -3.49
N LEU A 36 33.81 -44.77 -3.94
CA LEU A 36 32.39 -45.11 -3.90
C LEU A 36 31.82 -45.11 -2.49
N THR A 37 32.55 -45.72 -1.54
CA THR A 37 32.13 -45.73 -0.12
C THR A 37 31.99 -44.31 0.45
N ILE A 38 32.93 -43.41 0.15
CA ILE A 38 32.84 -42.00 0.61
C ILE A 38 31.71 -41.26 -0.10
N ALA A 39 31.55 -41.44 -1.40
CA ALA A 39 30.47 -40.82 -2.16
C ALA A 39 29.10 -41.30 -1.63
N GLU A 40 28.92 -42.59 -1.38
CA GLU A 40 27.72 -43.15 -0.76
C GLU A 40 27.48 -42.53 0.63
N THR A 41 28.51 -42.53 1.48
CA THR A 41 28.43 -41.98 2.86
C THR A 41 28.02 -40.50 2.81
N ALA A 42 28.64 -39.71 1.94
CA ALA A 42 28.38 -38.28 1.83
C ALA A 42 27.00 -37.96 1.27
N THR A 43 26.37 -38.87 0.48
CA THR A 43 25.05 -38.68 -0.13
C THR A 43 23.88 -39.28 0.67
N GLN A 44 24.16 -40.09 1.69
CA GLN A 44 23.12 -40.75 2.52
C GLN A 44 22.38 -39.82 3.48
N SER A 45 22.86 -38.60 3.69
CA SER A 45 22.23 -37.64 4.57
C SER A 45 22.23 -36.22 3.96
N LEU A 46 21.26 -35.42 4.36
CA LEU A 46 21.22 -33.98 4.09
C LEU A 46 21.64 -33.19 5.35
N ASP A 47 21.91 -33.88 6.46
CA ASP A 47 22.40 -33.26 7.69
C ASP A 47 23.92 -33.04 7.57
N THR A 48 24.30 -31.76 7.53
CA THR A 48 25.69 -31.32 7.40
C THR A 48 26.61 -31.90 8.46
N GLU A 49 26.18 -31.96 9.72
CA GLU A 49 27.02 -32.49 10.83
C GLU A 49 27.24 -33.99 10.66
N LYS A 50 26.22 -34.72 10.27
CA LYS A 50 26.32 -36.16 9.99
C LYS A 50 27.24 -36.43 8.80
N ILE A 51 27.11 -35.69 7.70
CA ILE A 51 27.99 -35.80 6.52
C ILE A 51 29.46 -35.61 6.93
N LEU A 52 29.76 -34.57 7.72
CA LEU A 52 31.13 -34.26 8.17
C LEU A 52 31.71 -35.38 9.06
N ASN A 53 30.92 -35.86 10.01
CA ASN A 53 31.34 -36.91 10.92
C ASN A 53 31.62 -38.23 10.17
N ASP A 54 30.64 -38.70 9.41
CA ASP A 54 30.73 -39.98 8.71
C ASP A 54 31.85 -39.95 7.66
N THR A 55 32.05 -38.82 6.97
CA THR A 55 33.16 -38.68 6.00
C THR A 55 34.52 -38.68 6.69
N LEU A 56 34.66 -38.01 7.82
CA LEU A 56 35.93 -38.02 8.56
C LEU A 56 36.29 -39.42 9.08
N ASP A 57 35.30 -40.11 9.66
CA ASP A 57 35.49 -41.46 10.17
C ASP A 57 35.92 -42.44 9.06
N LYS A 58 35.24 -42.40 7.91
CA LYS A 58 35.59 -43.22 6.76
C LYS A 58 36.92 -42.83 6.14
N SER A 59 37.25 -41.54 6.10
CA SER A 59 38.56 -41.07 5.59
C SER A 59 39.72 -41.61 6.45
N LEU A 60 39.57 -41.59 7.78
CA LEU A 60 40.58 -42.12 8.71
C LEU A 60 40.70 -43.65 8.62
N GLU A 61 39.58 -44.36 8.52
CA GLU A 61 39.54 -45.81 8.36
C GLU A 61 40.27 -46.26 7.07
N ILE A 62 39.94 -45.65 5.96
CA ILE A 62 40.48 -45.99 4.63
C ILE A 62 41.99 -45.63 4.53
N LEU A 63 42.36 -44.44 4.99
CA LEU A 63 43.73 -43.93 4.89
C LEU A 63 44.62 -44.40 6.04
N ARG A 64 44.05 -44.99 7.11
CA ARG A 64 44.72 -45.50 8.32
C ARG A 64 45.54 -44.47 9.05
N PHE A 65 44.98 -43.27 9.26
CA PHE A 65 45.57 -42.21 10.06
C PHE A 65 44.98 -42.13 11.45
N ASP A 66 45.77 -41.61 12.40
CA ASP A 66 45.41 -41.56 13.83
C ASP A 66 44.58 -40.36 14.19
N VAL A 67 44.73 -39.29 13.43
CA VAL A 67 44.14 -37.98 13.72
C VAL A 67 43.50 -37.41 12.47
N GLY A 68 42.33 -36.81 12.65
CA GLY A 68 41.64 -36.11 11.59
C GLY A 68 40.85 -34.90 12.09
N LEU A 69 40.71 -33.92 11.24
CA LEU A 69 39.81 -32.79 11.49
C LEU A 69 39.29 -32.18 10.18
N ILE A 70 38.08 -31.69 10.26
CA ILE A 70 37.46 -30.94 9.18
C ILE A 70 37.24 -29.51 9.64
N ARG A 71 37.70 -28.57 8.83
CA ARG A 71 37.36 -27.15 8.96
C ARG A 71 36.41 -26.76 7.83
N VAL A 72 35.43 -25.93 8.15
CA VAL A 72 34.50 -25.37 7.18
C VAL A 72 34.58 -23.85 7.24
N LEU A 73 34.45 -23.21 6.11
CA LEU A 73 34.45 -21.78 5.98
C LEU A 73 33.13 -21.21 6.55
N ASP A 74 33.23 -20.07 7.22
CA ASP A 74 32.02 -19.36 7.69
C ASP A 74 31.23 -18.73 6.53
N ALA A 75 30.00 -18.30 6.82
CA ALA A 75 29.11 -17.70 5.81
C ALA A 75 29.70 -16.43 5.18
N GLU A 76 30.57 -15.71 5.89
CA GLU A 76 31.24 -14.51 5.40
C GLU A 76 32.52 -14.83 4.59
N ALA A 77 32.87 -16.11 4.43
CA ALA A 77 34.04 -16.61 3.73
C ALA A 77 35.38 -16.04 4.26
N ARG A 78 35.43 -15.65 5.54
CA ARG A 78 36.61 -15.03 6.17
C ARG A 78 37.36 -15.96 7.11
N ASN A 79 36.64 -16.80 7.85
CA ASN A 79 37.23 -17.64 8.87
C ASN A 79 36.89 -19.11 8.66
N MET A 80 37.86 -19.96 8.97
CA MET A 80 37.67 -21.40 9.01
C MET A 80 37.51 -21.87 10.46
N THR A 81 36.39 -22.50 10.72
CA THR A 81 36.05 -23.10 12.01
C THR A 81 36.20 -24.60 11.94
N VAL A 82 36.72 -25.21 13.02
CA VAL A 82 36.74 -26.66 13.16
C VAL A 82 35.35 -27.14 13.50
N ARG A 83 34.81 -28.04 12.69
CA ARG A 83 33.46 -28.61 12.87
C ARG A 83 33.54 -30.02 13.47
N VAL A 84 34.47 -30.81 13.02
CA VAL A 84 34.64 -32.22 13.47
C VAL A 84 36.10 -32.53 13.69
N THR A 85 36.38 -33.32 14.73
CA THR A 85 37.72 -33.82 15.05
C THR A 85 37.69 -35.29 15.46
N ARG A 86 38.76 -36.01 15.18
CA ARG A 86 38.98 -37.38 15.65
C ARG A 86 40.42 -37.56 16.13
N GLY A 87 40.62 -38.38 17.12
CA GLY A 87 41.94 -38.77 17.63
C GLY A 87 42.72 -37.65 18.31
N LEU A 88 42.15 -36.49 18.60
CA LEU A 88 42.77 -35.40 19.33
C LEU A 88 42.51 -35.52 20.83
N ARG A 89 43.47 -35.11 21.66
CA ARG A 89 43.38 -35.10 23.13
C ARG A 89 42.60 -33.91 23.66
N SER A 90 42.68 -32.78 22.92
CA SER A 90 42.05 -31.52 23.30
C SER A 90 41.22 -30.95 22.09
N PRO A 91 40.07 -31.55 21.78
CA PRO A 91 39.33 -31.22 20.55
C PRO A 91 38.84 -29.75 20.50
N ASN A 92 38.64 -29.10 21.64
CA ASN A 92 38.11 -27.74 21.74
C ASN A 92 39.16 -26.61 21.60
N PHE A 93 40.45 -26.97 21.39
CA PHE A 93 41.54 -26.00 21.33
C PHE A 93 41.89 -25.49 19.92
N PHE A 94 40.93 -25.39 19.04
CA PHE A 94 41.13 -24.91 17.68
C PHE A 94 40.33 -23.62 17.42
N PRO A 95 40.94 -22.45 17.68
CA PRO A 95 40.25 -21.19 17.40
C PRO A 95 39.94 -21.01 15.90
N PRO A 96 38.91 -20.23 15.53
CA PRO A 96 38.68 -19.83 14.16
C PRO A 96 39.94 -19.20 13.56
N ARG A 97 40.20 -19.47 12.27
CA ARG A 97 41.38 -18.95 11.59
C ARG A 97 40.95 -18.18 10.33
N ASN A 98 41.48 -16.98 10.22
CA ASN A 98 41.29 -16.17 9.02
C ASN A 98 42.07 -16.80 7.85
N VAL A 99 41.40 -16.98 6.72
CA VAL A 99 41.96 -17.60 5.50
C VAL A 99 42.98 -16.72 4.81
N SER A 100 42.94 -15.40 5.02
CA SER A 100 43.87 -14.44 4.42
C SER A 100 45.17 -14.24 5.19
N GLN A 101 45.31 -14.84 6.38
CA GLN A 101 46.54 -14.73 7.16
C GLN A 101 47.69 -15.53 6.54
N GLU A 102 48.66 -14.86 5.94
CA GLU A 102 49.89 -15.44 5.41
C GLU A 102 51.05 -15.35 6.42
N PRO A 103 52.02 -16.25 6.36
CA PRO A 103 52.03 -17.53 5.64
C PRO A 103 51.46 -18.67 6.48
N THR A 104 50.36 -19.27 6.03
CA THR A 104 49.77 -20.45 6.68
C THR A 104 49.45 -21.51 5.63
N THR A 105 49.38 -22.78 6.09
CA THR A 105 48.96 -23.91 5.26
C THR A 105 47.57 -23.67 4.64
N LEU A 106 46.66 -22.98 5.37
CA LEU A 106 45.33 -22.63 4.88
C LEU A 106 45.39 -21.64 3.72
N ALA A 107 46.14 -20.55 3.84
CA ALA A 107 46.27 -19.55 2.78
C ALA A 107 46.85 -20.17 1.50
N ILE A 108 47.81 -21.10 1.61
CA ILE A 108 48.36 -21.85 0.49
C ILE A 108 47.28 -22.68 -0.20
N ILE A 109 46.52 -23.46 0.56
CA ILE A 109 45.45 -24.31 0.03
C ILE A 109 44.35 -23.48 -0.65
N PHE A 110 43.99 -22.34 -0.07
CA PHE A 110 43.01 -21.43 -0.70
C PHE A 110 43.51 -20.86 -2.03
N ARG A 111 44.80 -20.50 -2.11
CA ARG A 111 45.40 -19.95 -3.32
C ARG A 111 45.64 -20.99 -4.40
N THR A 112 46.17 -22.18 -4.02
CA THR A 112 46.56 -23.23 -4.96
C THR A 112 45.44 -24.19 -5.30
N GLN A 113 44.46 -24.32 -4.44
CA GLN A 113 43.40 -25.33 -4.49
C GLN A 113 43.94 -26.79 -4.53
N GLU A 114 45.17 -26.97 -4.06
CA GLU A 114 45.86 -28.25 -4.04
C GLU A 114 46.14 -28.70 -2.62
N PRO A 115 46.25 -30.01 -2.38
CA PRO A 115 46.60 -30.54 -1.07
C PRO A 115 47.99 -30.05 -0.60
N TYR A 116 48.08 -29.66 0.67
CA TYR A 116 49.33 -29.33 1.31
C TYR A 116 49.76 -30.48 2.23
N VAL A 117 50.98 -30.97 2.06
CA VAL A 117 51.47 -32.15 2.73
C VAL A 117 52.82 -31.88 3.39
N THR A 118 52.97 -32.25 4.66
CA THR A 118 54.23 -32.16 5.39
C THR A 118 54.54 -33.50 6.09
N PRO A 119 55.69 -34.14 5.77
CA PRO A 119 56.08 -35.37 6.44
C PRO A 119 56.57 -35.15 7.86
N ASP A 120 57.06 -33.95 8.20
CA ASP A 120 57.46 -33.56 9.54
C ASP A 120 57.12 -32.10 9.84
N ILE A 121 56.01 -31.88 10.56
CA ILE A 121 55.52 -30.54 10.87
C ILE A 121 56.48 -29.74 11.77
N ARG A 122 57.44 -30.36 12.44
CA ARG A 122 58.43 -29.68 13.27
C ARG A 122 59.48 -28.96 12.41
N LYS A 123 59.73 -29.48 11.21
CA LYS A 123 60.72 -28.99 10.27
C LYS A 123 60.13 -28.11 9.17
N ASP A 124 58.82 -28.00 9.10
CA ASP A 124 58.12 -27.27 8.07
C ASP A 124 58.07 -25.77 8.40
N PRO A 125 58.74 -24.88 7.60
CA PRO A 125 58.82 -23.45 7.90
C PRO A 125 57.49 -22.73 7.79
N ILE A 126 56.54 -23.28 7.03
CA ILE A 126 55.20 -22.71 6.80
C ILE A 126 54.21 -23.16 7.89
N TYR A 127 54.52 -24.31 8.50
CA TYR A 127 53.64 -24.95 9.47
C TYR A 127 53.73 -24.31 10.87
N LYS A 128 53.09 -23.15 11.08
CA LYS A 128 53.08 -22.43 12.36
C LYS A 128 52.07 -22.97 13.36
N ASN A 129 51.32 -24.03 13.04
CA ASN A 129 50.26 -24.55 13.89
C ASN A 129 50.80 -25.43 15.03
N ARG A 130 51.14 -24.77 16.11
CA ARG A 130 51.61 -25.48 17.34
C ARG A 130 50.54 -26.39 17.97
N THR A 131 49.26 -26.26 17.55
CA THR A 131 48.15 -27.04 18.12
C THR A 131 48.30 -28.52 17.78
N LEU A 132 48.53 -28.90 16.53
CA LEU A 132 48.75 -30.31 16.14
C LEU A 132 50.07 -30.87 16.73
N LEU A 133 51.10 -30.04 16.89
CA LEU A 133 52.31 -30.43 17.58
C LEU A 133 52.08 -30.80 19.05
N ARG A 134 51.27 -30.00 19.77
CA ARG A 134 50.88 -30.29 21.15
C ARG A 134 50.09 -31.59 21.27
N GLU A 135 49.33 -31.92 20.25
CA GLU A 135 48.58 -33.17 20.14
C GLU A 135 49.46 -34.37 19.76
N GLY A 136 50.77 -34.17 19.61
CA GLY A 136 51.76 -35.20 19.27
C GLY A 136 51.74 -35.61 17.79
N VAL A 137 51.09 -34.85 16.91
CA VAL A 137 51.10 -35.11 15.48
C VAL A 137 52.47 -34.75 14.90
N ILE A 138 53.06 -35.63 14.10
CA ILE A 138 54.35 -35.44 13.45
C ILE A 138 54.18 -35.17 11.95
N SER A 139 53.32 -35.91 11.29
CA SER A 139 53.08 -35.77 9.83
C SER A 139 51.62 -35.36 9.59
N ALA A 140 51.37 -34.48 8.64
CA ALA A 140 50.00 -34.02 8.31
C ALA A 140 49.83 -33.81 6.80
N ALA A 141 48.63 -34.10 6.34
CA ALA A 141 48.17 -33.76 4.97
C ALA A 141 46.81 -33.05 5.09
N HIS A 142 46.70 -31.96 4.33
CA HIS A 142 45.53 -31.13 4.26
C HIS A 142 45.03 -31.11 2.83
N ALA A 143 43.80 -31.49 2.59
CA ALA A 143 43.15 -31.36 1.27
C ALA A 143 42.06 -30.31 1.28
N PRO A 144 41.89 -29.53 0.22
CA PRO A 144 40.76 -28.65 0.10
C PRO A 144 39.45 -29.43 -0.04
N ILE A 145 38.42 -28.97 0.64
CA ILE A 145 37.02 -29.37 0.38
C ILE A 145 36.50 -28.48 -0.70
N MET A 146 36.29 -29.04 -1.91
CA MET A 146 36.03 -28.27 -3.12
C MET A 146 34.63 -28.51 -3.65
N SER A 147 33.94 -27.43 -4.03
CA SER A 147 32.77 -27.52 -4.90
C SER A 147 32.75 -26.38 -5.91
N LYS A 148 32.41 -26.67 -7.17
CA LYS A 148 32.32 -25.70 -8.29
C LYS A 148 33.50 -24.71 -8.37
N GLY A 149 34.72 -25.21 -8.14
CA GLY A 149 35.94 -24.38 -8.18
C GLY A 149 36.17 -23.49 -6.96
N ARG A 150 35.38 -23.65 -5.88
CA ARG A 150 35.54 -22.90 -4.62
C ARG A 150 35.98 -23.82 -3.49
N VAL A 151 36.81 -23.29 -2.60
CA VAL A 151 37.20 -23.99 -1.38
C VAL A 151 36.16 -23.70 -0.30
N LEU A 152 35.44 -24.73 0.15
CA LEU A 152 34.42 -24.64 1.22
C LEU A 152 35.02 -24.98 2.59
N GLY A 153 36.21 -25.61 2.62
CA GLY A 153 36.82 -26.05 3.84
C GLY A 153 38.12 -26.80 3.59
N THR A 154 38.63 -27.44 4.65
CA THR A 154 39.78 -28.36 4.58
C THR A 154 39.53 -29.65 5.34
N LEU A 155 39.86 -30.76 4.72
CA LEU A 155 39.99 -32.09 5.34
C LEU A 155 41.45 -32.31 5.67
N THR A 156 41.75 -32.51 6.95
CA THR A 156 43.11 -32.73 7.46
C THR A 156 43.21 -34.12 8.06
N VAL A 157 44.25 -34.87 7.70
CA VAL A 157 44.63 -36.13 8.35
C VAL A 157 46.06 -36.03 8.86
N GLY A 158 46.36 -36.72 9.95
CA GLY A 158 47.68 -36.67 10.56
C GLY A 158 48.07 -37.98 11.27
N SER A 159 49.40 -38.16 11.42
CA SER A 159 49.97 -39.30 12.15
C SER A 159 50.90 -38.82 13.25
N ARG A 160 50.92 -39.56 14.40
CA ARG A 160 51.86 -39.37 15.49
C ARG A 160 53.23 -40.00 15.24
N ARG A 161 53.39 -40.61 14.06
CA ARG A 161 54.67 -41.15 13.57
C ARG A 161 55.09 -40.43 12.30
N TYR A 162 56.39 -40.46 12.00
CA TYR A 162 56.86 -39.98 10.73
C TYR A 162 56.23 -40.77 9.58
N HIS A 163 55.61 -40.08 8.65
CA HIS A 163 54.95 -40.68 7.48
C HIS A 163 55.22 -39.85 6.22
N LYS A 164 55.77 -40.52 5.20
CA LYS A 164 55.96 -39.94 3.88
C LYS A 164 54.74 -40.26 3.03
N PHE A 165 53.90 -39.29 2.85
CA PHE A 165 52.67 -39.45 2.09
C PHE A 165 52.93 -39.91 0.66
N ALA A 166 52.37 -41.04 0.26
CA ALA A 166 52.42 -41.52 -1.09
C ALA A 166 51.50 -40.69 -2.01
N LYS A 167 51.82 -40.52 -3.28
CA LYS A 167 51.00 -39.81 -4.27
C LYS A 167 49.55 -40.33 -4.30
N LYS A 168 49.38 -41.62 -4.08
CA LYS A 168 48.09 -42.28 -4.00
C LYS A 168 47.24 -41.78 -2.82
N GLU A 169 47.82 -41.67 -1.63
CA GLU A 169 47.11 -41.16 -0.43
C GLU A 169 46.69 -39.72 -0.59
N ILE A 170 47.55 -38.90 -1.21
CA ILE A 170 47.26 -37.50 -1.51
C ILE A 170 46.09 -37.39 -2.49
N ASN A 171 46.10 -38.21 -3.56
CA ASN A 171 45.03 -38.21 -4.56
C ASN A 171 43.68 -38.69 -3.94
N LEU A 172 43.69 -39.69 -3.08
CA LEU A 172 42.49 -40.13 -2.37
C LEU A 172 41.97 -39.05 -1.45
N LEU A 173 42.84 -38.41 -0.68
CA LEU A 173 42.47 -37.33 0.24
C LEU A 173 41.86 -36.14 -0.52
N LYS A 174 42.45 -35.76 -1.72
CA LYS A 174 41.89 -34.74 -2.60
C LYS A 174 40.51 -35.12 -3.12
N ALA A 175 40.33 -36.38 -3.51
CA ALA A 175 39.07 -36.89 -4.00
C ALA A 175 38.00 -36.90 -2.88
N PHE A 176 38.37 -37.27 -1.65
CA PHE A 176 37.47 -37.18 -0.50
C PHE A 176 37.05 -35.75 -0.22
N GLY A 177 37.99 -34.77 -0.29
CA GLY A 177 37.67 -33.35 -0.18
C GLY A 177 36.67 -32.86 -1.24
N SER A 178 36.82 -33.34 -2.49
CA SER A 178 35.89 -32.99 -3.57
C SER A 178 34.50 -33.61 -3.40
N GLN A 179 34.41 -34.88 -2.97
CA GLN A 179 33.14 -35.54 -2.69
C GLN A 179 32.41 -34.89 -1.49
N LEU A 180 33.16 -34.59 -0.44
CA LEU A 180 32.60 -33.89 0.71
C LEU A 180 32.10 -32.49 0.34
N GLY A 181 32.85 -31.77 -0.50
CA GLY A 181 32.44 -30.45 -0.99
C GLY A 181 31.13 -30.47 -1.77
N ALA A 182 30.97 -31.44 -2.66
CA ALA A 182 29.72 -31.61 -3.40
C ALA A 182 28.54 -31.95 -2.48
N ALA A 183 28.75 -32.81 -1.49
CA ALA A 183 27.72 -33.16 -0.52
C ALA A 183 27.29 -31.99 0.36
N LEU A 184 28.27 -31.20 0.84
CA LEU A 184 28.00 -30.00 1.65
C LEU A 184 27.22 -28.93 0.85
N GLU A 185 27.57 -28.72 -0.41
CA GLU A 185 26.85 -27.78 -1.27
C GLU A 185 25.41 -28.23 -1.50
N ASN A 186 25.19 -29.51 -1.82
CA ASN A 186 23.86 -30.07 -1.98
C ASN A 186 23.01 -29.93 -0.71
N ALA A 187 23.57 -30.23 0.47
CA ALA A 187 22.92 -30.06 1.75
C ALA A 187 22.57 -28.58 2.02
N GLY A 188 23.50 -27.65 1.70
CA GLY A 188 23.27 -26.22 1.83
C GLY A 188 22.14 -25.72 0.93
N LEU A 189 22.14 -26.09 -0.35
CA LEU A 189 21.07 -25.72 -1.30
C LEU A 189 19.71 -26.26 -0.88
N TYR A 190 19.67 -27.47 -0.35
CA TYR A 190 18.43 -28.05 0.15
C TYR A 190 17.89 -27.31 1.38
N ASP A 191 18.78 -26.92 2.31
CA ASP A 191 18.38 -26.15 3.49
C ASP A 191 17.91 -24.74 3.11
N GLU A 192 18.55 -24.07 2.16
CA GLU A 192 18.09 -22.77 1.61
C GLU A 192 16.71 -22.89 0.96
N LEU A 193 16.50 -23.91 0.14
CA LEU A 193 15.20 -24.14 -0.49
C LEU A 193 14.11 -24.39 0.55
N ARG A 194 14.41 -25.21 1.57
CA ARG A 194 13.50 -25.49 2.69
C ARG A 194 13.15 -24.23 3.46
N LYS A 195 14.16 -23.43 3.81
CA LYS A 195 13.97 -22.14 4.50
C LYS A 195 13.14 -21.18 3.68
N GLY A 196 13.42 -21.05 2.38
CA GLY A 196 12.66 -20.22 1.46
C GLY A 196 11.20 -20.65 1.36
N LYS A 197 10.95 -21.95 1.22
CA LYS A 197 9.60 -22.52 1.19
C LYS A 197 8.83 -22.22 2.48
N THR A 198 9.43 -22.53 3.65
CA THR A 198 8.81 -22.28 4.96
C THR A 198 8.53 -20.78 5.19
N TYR A 199 9.43 -19.91 4.73
CA TYR A 199 9.21 -18.46 4.80
C TYR A 199 7.98 -18.01 4.02
N ILE A 200 7.84 -18.47 2.77
CA ILE A 200 6.68 -18.15 1.94
C ILE A 200 5.38 -18.70 2.55
N GLU A 201 5.41 -19.96 3.02
CA GLU A 201 4.27 -20.58 3.70
C GLU A 201 3.84 -19.77 4.93
N ASN A 202 4.78 -19.31 5.75
CA ASN A 202 4.51 -18.48 6.91
C ASN A 202 3.94 -17.09 6.54
N LEU A 203 4.41 -16.48 5.46
CA LEU A 203 3.87 -15.19 4.98
C LEU A 203 2.42 -15.32 4.56
N VAL A 204 2.08 -16.37 3.81
CA VAL A 204 0.71 -16.64 3.35
C VAL A 204 -0.18 -16.99 4.54
N GLU A 205 0.28 -17.89 5.43
CA GLU A 205 -0.50 -18.37 6.57
C GLU A 205 -0.86 -17.26 7.56
N ASN A 206 0.07 -16.32 7.80
CA ASN A 206 -0.13 -15.22 8.76
C ASN A 206 -0.67 -13.92 8.12
N ALA A 207 -1.03 -13.93 6.84
CA ALA A 207 -1.71 -12.80 6.23
C ALA A 207 -3.10 -12.59 6.87
N GLY A 208 -3.43 -11.33 7.19
CA GLY A 208 -4.71 -10.99 7.82
C GLY A 208 -5.92 -11.14 6.89
N ASP A 209 -5.71 -10.95 5.58
CA ASP A 209 -6.74 -11.15 4.57
C ASP A 209 -6.81 -12.64 4.14
N ALA A 210 -7.96 -13.06 3.67
CA ALA A 210 -8.14 -14.41 3.14
C ALA A 210 -7.37 -14.58 1.81
N ILE A 211 -6.47 -15.57 1.77
CA ILE A 211 -5.70 -15.97 0.59
C ILE A 211 -6.11 -17.40 0.24
N ILE A 212 -6.76 -17.56 -0.91
CA ILE A 212 -7.32 -18.83 -1.36
C ILE A 212 -6.80 -19.10 -2.77
N SER A 213 -6.28 -20.28 -3.04
CA SER A 213 -6.04 -20.70 -4.41
C SER A 213 -6.99 -21.82 -4.83
N THR A 214 -7.34 -21.82 -6.12
CA THR A 214 -8.22 -22.84 -6.70
C THR A 214 -7.60 -23.43 -7.96
N ASP A 215 -8.05 -24.63 -8.33
CA ASP A 215 -7.80 -25.18 -9.65
C ASP A 215 -8.75 -24.57 -10.70
N MET A 216 -8.66 -25.06 -11.95
CA MET A 216 -9.51 -24.63 -13.06
C MET A 216 -10.99 -25.01 -12.90
N ALA A 217 -11.32 -25.92 -11.98
CA ALA A 217 -12.68 -26.36 -11.64
C ALA A 217 -13.22 -25.70 -10.36
N ASP A 218 -12.58 -24.62 -9.89
CA ASP A 218 -12.89 -23.89 -8.64
C ASP A 218 -12.77 -24.75 -7.37
N ARG A 219 -11.99 -25.84 -7.37
CA ARG A 219 -11.68 -26.58 -6.16
C ARG A 219 -10.59 -25.88 -5.39
N ILE A 220 -10.79 -25.68 -4.10
CA ILE A 220 -9.87 -25.00 -3.20
C ILE A 220 -8.62 -25.87 -3.00
N LEU A 221 -7.45 -25.33 -3.33
CA LEU A 221 -6.14 -25.95 -3.19
C LEU A 221 -5.39 -25.45 -1.94
N THR A 222 -5.49 -24.14 -1.66
CA THR A 222 -4.88 -23.54 -0.46
C THR A 222 -5.88 -22.67 0.28
N TRP A 223 -5.73 -22.63 1.60
CA TRP A 223 -6.60 -21.93 2.53
C TRP A 223 -5.75 -21.44 3.70
N ASN A 224 -5.52 -20.15 3.83
CA ASN A 224 -4.72 -19.59 4.89
C ASN A 224 -5.56 -19.28 6.15
N ARG A 225 -4.89 -18.94 7.24
CA ARG A 225 -5.54 -18.55 8.49
C ARG A 225 -6.48 -17.34 8.33
N GLY A 226 -6.15 -16.37 7.47
CA GLY A 226 -7.04 -15.26 7.15
C GLY A 226 -8.37 -15.72 6.56
N ALA A 227 -8.34 -16.76 5.71
CA ALA A 227 -9.54 -17.37 5.14
C ALA A 227 -10.36 -18.14 6.20
N GLU A 228 -9.70 -18.84 7.13
CA GLU A 228 -10.38 -19.49 8.26
C GLU A 228 -11.16 -18.48 9.11
N VAL A 229 -10.53 -17.36 9.47
CA VAL A 229 -11.15 -16.29 10.27
C VAL A 229 -12.28 -15.60 9.49
N THR A 230 -12.04 -15.29 8.22
CA THR A 230 -13.01 -14.55 7.39
C THR A 230 -14.27 -15.37 7.11
N PHE A 231 -14.13 -16.66 6.78
CA PHE A 231 -15.24 -17.48 6.31
C PHE A 231 -15.73 -18.51 7.33
N ASN A 232 -15.03 -18.67 8.43
CA ASN A 232 -15.37 -19.60 9.52
C ASN A 232 -15.39 -21.09 9.09
N TYR A 233 -14.58 -21.44 8.06
CA TYR A 233 -14.29 -22.83 7.65
C TYR A 233 -12.85 -23.16 8.05
N GLY A 234 -12.65 -24.29 8.72
CA GLY A 234 -11.32 -24.83 8.96
C GLY A 234 -10.64 -25.26 7.65
N LYS A 235 -9.31 -25.22 7.64
CA LYS A 235 -8.49 -25.57 6.47
C LYS A 235 -8.81 -26.97 5.92
N ASP A 236 -8.93 -27.97 6.78
CA ASP A 236 -9.23 -29.35 6.40
C ASP A 236 -10.66 -29.51 5.84
N GLU A 237 -11.57 -28.63 6.22
CA GLU A 237 -12.94 -28.61 5.71
C GLU A 237 -13.05 -27.88 4.36
N ALA A 238 -12.19 -26.89 4.13
CA ALA A 238 -12.25 -26.07 2.92
C ALA A 238 -11.52 -26.70 1.74
N ILE A 239 -10.33 -27.28 1.96
CA ILE A 239 -9.49 -27.85 0.91
C ILE A 239 -10.22 -29.01 0.20
N GLY A 240 -10.16 -28.99 -1.13
CA GLY A 240 -10.81 -29.99 -2.01
C GLY A 240 -12.28 -29.70 -2.30
N ASN A 241 -12.94 -28.84 -1.52
CA ASN A 241 -14.31 -28.41 -1.80
C ASN A 241 -14.34 -27.31 -2.87
N SER A 242 -15.51 -27.12 -3.48
CA SER A 242 -15.72 -26.05 -4.45
C SER A 242 -15.80 -24.68 -3.74
N LEU A 243 -15.19 -23.65 -4.32
CA LEU A 243 -15.31 -22.25 -3.88
C LEU A 243 -16.78 -21.77 -3.81
N ALA A 244 -17.69 -22.47 -4.49
CA ALA A 244 -19.13 -22.21 -4.47
C ALA A 244 -19.75 -22.26 -3.05
N VAL A 245 -19.12 -22.94 -2.08
CA VAL A 245 -19.58 -22.97 -0.67
C VAL A 245 -19.63 -21.58 -0.03
N LEU A 246 -18.81 -20.65 -0.53
CA LEU A 246 -18.74 -19.25 -0.08
C LEU A 246 -19.77 -18.35 -0.77
N LEU A 247 -20.53 -18.85 -1.73
CA LEU A 247 -21.50 -18.03 -2.46
C LEU A 247 -22.86 -18.02 -1.76
N PRO A 248 -23.53 -16.88 -1.75
CA PRO A 248 -24.95 -16.83 -1.42
C PRO A 248 -25.78 -17.68 -2.41
N PRO A 249 -26.95 -18.19 -1.98
CA PRO A 249 -27.82 -18.96 -2.87
C PRO A 249 -28.16 -18.22 -4.17
N GLY A 250 -28.14 -18.92 -5.31
CA GLY A 250 -28.49 -18.39 -6.63
C GLY A 250 -27.36 -17.64 -7.35
N ARG A 251 -26.13 -17.57 -6.80
CA ARG A 251 -25.02 -16.82 -7.41
C ARG A 251 -23.91 -17.69 -8.05
N LEU A 252 -24.20 -18.93 -8.40
CA LEU A 252 -23.18 -19.82 -8.99
C LEU A 252 -22.56 -19.28 -10.30
N LYS A 253 -23.35 -18.57 -11.12
CA LYS A 253 -22.85 -17.94 -12.35
C LYS A 253 -21.76 -16.89 -12.13
N GLU A 254 -21.70 -16.29 -10.94
CA GLU A 254 -20.72 -15.26 -10.60
C GLU A 254 -19.27 -15.78 -10.70
N LEU A 255 -19.01 -17.06 -10.36
CA LEU A 255 -17.67 -17.63 -10.51
C LEU A 255 -17.22 -17.68 -11.96
N GLU A 256 -18.11 -18.07 -12.86
CA GLU A 256 -17.82 -18.11 -14.29
C GLU A 256 -17.60 -16.69 -14.86
N GLU A 257 -18.41 -15.72 -14.46
CA GLU A 257 -18.26 -14.32 -14.84
C GLU A 257 -16.93 -13.75 -14.38
N ILE A 258 -16.53 -14.03 -13.14
CA ILE A 258 -15.24 -13.61 -12.58
C ILE A 258 -14.09 -14.24 -13.37
N ARG A 259 -14.12 -15.55 -13.63
CA ARG A 259 -13.10 -16.25 -14.42
C ARG A 259 -12.95 -15.67 -15.83
N ASN A 260 -14.08 -15.40 -16.49
CA ASN A 260 -14.08 -14.85 -17.84
C ASN A 260 -13.50 -13.42 -17.85
N LYS A 261 -13.84 -12.60 -16.86
CA LYS A 261 -13.22 -11.27 -16.70
C LYS A 261 -11.71 -11.38 -16.47
N VAL A 262 -11.26 -12.26 -15.58
CA VAL A 262 -9.83 -12.46 -15.31
C VAL A 262 -9.09 -12.94 -16.55
N ARG A 263 -9.68 -13.82 -17.35
CA ARG A 263 -9.08 -14.26 -18.63
C ARG A 263 -8.91 -13.12 -19.63
N LEU A 264 -9.83 -12.14 -19.65
CA LEU A 264 -9.79 -11.00 -20.56
C LEU A 264 -8.86 -9.89 -20.07
N THR A 265 -8.85 -9.60 -18.76
CA THR A 265 -8.15 -8.45 -18.18
C THR A 265 -6.83 -8.81 -17.50
N GLY A 266 -6.54 -10.11 -17.33
CA GLY A 266 -5.38 -10.62 -16.61
C GLY A 266 -5.54 -10.60 -15.09
N VAL A 267 -6.08 -9.55 -14.49
CA VAL A 267 -6.30 -9.42 -13.05
C VAL A 267 -7.56 -8.64 -12.77
N LEU A 268 -8.37 -9.12 -11.86
CA LEU A 268 -9.52 -8.42 -11.32
C LEU A 268 -9.16 -7.85 -9.95
N ARG A 269 -9.45 -6.55 -9.70
CA ARG A 269 -9.13 -5.89 -8.43
C ARG A 269 -10.35 -5.16 -7.87
N ASN A 270 -10.45 -5.12 -6.54
CA ASN A 270 -11.46 -4.35 -5.81
C ASN A 270 -12.91 -4.63 -6.23
N LEU A 271 -13.22 -5.87 -6.60
CA LEU A 271 -14.60 -6.26 -6.88
C LEU A 271 -15.33 -6.46 -5.55
N GLU A 272 -16.29 -5.62 -5.26
CA GLU A 272 -17.16 -5.77 -4.09
C GLU A 272 -18.20 -6.86 -4.37
N VAL A 273 -18.17 -7.90 -3.56
CA VAL A 273 -19.04 -9.07 -3.69
C VAL A 273 -19.58 -9.52 -2.34
N ARG A 274 -20.71 -10.21 -2.35
CA ARG A 274 -21.25 -10.84 -1.15
C ARG A 274 -20.79 -12.28 -1.06
N ARG A 275 -20.34 -12.66 0.13
CA ARG A 275 -19.93 -14.03 0.44
C ARG A 275 -20.67 -14.54 1.67
N LYS A 276 -20.78 -15.85 1.77
CA LYS A 276 -21.45 -16.55 2.87
C LYS A 276 -20.41 -17.24 3.73
N ARG A 277 -20.47 -17.01 5.04
CA ARG A 277 -19.70 -17.76 6.03
C ARG A 277 -20.34 -19.13 6.30
N LYS A 278 -19.65 -20.02 6.99
CA LYS A 278 -20.13 -21.34 7.39
C LYS A 278 -21.43 -21.29 8.19
N ASP A 279 -21.58 -20.31 9.06
CA ASP A 279 -22.78 -20.08 9.88
C ASP A 279 -23.98 -19.50 9.11
N GLY A 280 -23.82 -19.27 7.81
CA GLY A 280 -24.85 -18.68 6.95
C GLY A 280 -24.83 -17.16 6.87
N THR A 281 -24.01 -16.47 7.68
CA THR A 281 -23.89 -15.01 7.68
C THR A 281 -23.36 -14.52 6.34
N ILE A 282 -24.01 -13.49 5.78
CA ILE A 282 -23.57 -12.81 4.57
C ILE A 282 -22.65 -11.66 4.94
N ILE A 283 -21.48 -11.60 4.31
CA ILE A 283 -20.49 -10.55 4.47
C ILE A 283 -20.19 -9.88 3.13
N ASP A 284 -19.82 -8.60 3.19
CA ASP A 284 -19.33 -7.85 2.05
C ASP A 284 -17.81 -8.00 1.96
N VAL A 285 -17.32 -8.42 0.80
CA VAL A 285 -15.91 -8.76 0.58
C VAL A 285 -15.37 -7.96 -0.61
N ALA A 286 -14.24 -7.30 -0.43
CA ALA A 286 -13.43 -6.80 -1.54
C ALA A 286 -12.56 -7.94 -2.06
N LEU A 287 -12.85 -8.39 -3.29
CA LEU A 287 -12.22 -9.52 -3.93
C LEU A 287 -11.22 -9.05 -5.01
N ALA A 288 -10.00 -9.62 -4.97
CA ALA A 288 -9.08 -9.56 -6.09
C ALA A 288 -8.79 -10.99 -6.56
N VAL A 289 -8.77 -11.20 -7.88
CA VAL A 289 -8.53 -12.52 -8.49
C VAL A 289 -7.47 -12.39 -9.57
N SER A 290 -6.48 -13.28 -9.53
CA SER A 290 -5.42 -13.37 -10.54
C SER A 290 -5.20 -14.82 -10.98
N PRO A 291 -4.77 -15.06 -12.23
CA PRO A 291 -4.45 -16.40 -12.69
C PRO A 291 -3.12 -16.88 -12.09
N ILE A 292 -3.03 -18.18 -11.82
CA ILE A 292 -1.80 -18.86 -11.46
C ILE A 292 -1.29 -19.58 -12.71
N HIS A 293 -0.02 -19.37 -13.05
CA HIS A 293 0.61 -19.97 -14.22
C HIS A 293 1.61 -21.04 -13.80
N ASP A 294 1.75 -22.07 -14.61
CA ASP A 294 2.86 -23.03 -14.52
C ASP A 294 4.15 -22.47 -15.15
N GLY A 295 5.23 -23.26 -15.12
CA GLY A 295 6.52 -22.89 -15.72
C GLY A 295 6.49 -22.69 -17.25
N THR A 296 5.40 -23.06 -17.94
CA THR A 296 5.20 -22.87 -19.38
C THR A 296 4.34 -21.64 -19.71
N GLY A 297 3.79 -20.95 -18.69
CA GLY A 297 2.88 -19.83 -18.86
C GLY A 297 1.41 -20.24 -19.03
N THR A 298 1.08 -21.53 -18.85
CA THR A 298 -0.30 -22.02 -18.91
C THR A 298 -1.01 -21.74 -17.58
N VAL A 299 -2.27 -21.23 -17.65
CA VAL A 299 -3.09 -21.00 -16.45
C VAL A 299 -3.51 -22.34 -15.85
N ILE A 300 -3.13 -22.60 -14.61
CA ILE A 300 -3.43 -23.84 -13.87
C ILE A 300 -4.45 -23.64 -12.75
N GLY A 301 -4.83 -22.41 -12.45
CA GLY A 301 -5.77 -22.07 -11.40
C GLY A 301 -5.87 -20.58 -11.15
N PHE A 302 -6.50 -20.20 -10.05
CA PHE A 302 -6.71 -18.80 -9.67
C PHE A 302 -6.34 -18.56 -8.21
N LEU A 303 -5.76 -17.39 -7.97
CA LEU A 303 -5.52 -16.84 -6.63
C LEU A 303 -6.61 -15.82 -6.31
N HIS A 304 -7.29 -16.01 -5.19
CA HIS A 304 -8.31 -15.12 -4.65
C HIS A 304 -7.80 -14.45 -3.39
N LEU A 305 -7.76 -13.14 -3.38
CA LEU A 305 -7.53 -12.32 -2.18
C LEU A 305 -8.86 -11.74 -1.78
N ALA A 306 -9.34 -12.05 -0.59
CA ALA A 306 -10.65 -11.64 -0.11
C ALA A 306 -10.51 -10.91 1.23
N LYS A 307 -10.87 -9.63 1.23
CA LYS A 307 -10.87 -8.78 2.42
C LYS A 307 -12.29 -8.51 2.89
N ASP A 308 -12.59 -8.82 4.13
CA ASP A 308 -13.87 -8.47 4.73
C ASP A 308 -13.97 -6.95 4.90
N ILE A 309 -14.95 -6.35 4.22
CA ILE A 309 -15.24 -4.90 4.26
C ILE A 309 -16.59 -4.61 4.89
N THR A 310 -17.21 -5.59 5.55
CA THR A 310 -18.57 -5.47 6.12
C THR A 310 -18.67 -4.33 7.12
N GLU A 311 -17.71 -4.19 8.02
CA GLU A 311 -17.70 -3.07 8.97
C GLU A 311 -17.54 -1.73 8.26
N LYS A 312 -16.61 -1.64 7.31
CA LYS A 312 -16.40 -0.43 6.50
C LYS A 312 -17.69 0.00 5.81
N MET A 313 -18.37 -0.94 5.13
CA MET A 313 -19.63 -0.67 4.43
C MET A 313 -20.74 -0.24 5.40
N ARG A 314 -20.83 -0.83 6.59
CA ARG A 314 -21.78 -0.42 7.64
C ARG A 314 -21.51 1.00 8.13
N TYR A 315 -20.26 1.37 8.36
CA TYR A 315 -19.89 2.73 8.76
C TYR A 315 -20.21 3.76 7.67
N GLU A 316 -19.88 3.46 6.41
CA GLU A 316 -20.20 4.34 5.29
C GLU A 316 -21.70 4.52 5.12
N HIS A 317 -22.49 3.45 5.23
CA HIS A 317 -23.95 3.53 5.19
C HIS A 317 -24.50 4.39 6.34
N ARG A 318 -23.99 4.17 7.55
CA ARG A 318 -24.40 4.95 8.72
C ARG A 318 -24.10 6.43 8.59
N LEU A 319 -22.93 6.77 8.06
CA LEU A 319 -22.56 8.18 7.78
C LEU A 319 -23.53 8.82 6.78
N ARG A 320 -23.84 8.12 5.68
CA ARG A 320 -24.82 8.60 4.68
C ARG A 320 -26.22 8.79 5.28
N GLU A 321 -26.66 7.87 6.14
CA GLU A 321 -27.94 8.02 6.84
C GLU A 321 -27.95 9.24 7.77
N LEU A 322 -26.88 9.46 8.54
CA LEU A 322 -26.75 10.61 9.41
C LEU A 322 -26.75 11.93 8.63
N ASP A 323 -26.02 12.01 7.52
CA ASP A 323 -26.00 13.19 6.65
C ASP A 323 -27.37 13.46 6.04
N LYS A 324 -28.10 12.41 5.63
CA LYS A 324 -29.47 12.54 5.14
C LYS A 324 -30.41 13.05 6.24
N MET A 325 -30.36 12.44 7.43
CA MET A 325 -31.19 12.87 8.57
C MET A 325 -30.90 14.32 8.98
N LYS A 326 -29.62 14.75 8.98
CA LYS A 326 -29.22 16.14 9.23
C LYS A 326 -29.84 17.09 8.22
N SER A 327 -29.77 16.76 6.92
CA SER A 327 -30.35 17.56 5.84
C SER A 327 -31.88 17.66 5.93
N ASP A 328 -32.55 16.54 6.16
CA ASP A 328 -34.01 16.47 6.25
C ASP A 328 -34.52 17.24 7.49
N PHE A 329 -33.80 17.12 8.63
CA PHE A 329 -34.11 17.90 9.83
C PHE A 329 -34.04 19.41 9.58
N VAL A 330 -32.94 19.91 8.99
CA VAL A 330 -32.77 21.34 8.70
C VAL A 330 -33.86 21.82 7.74
N SER A 331 -34.20 21.03 6.72
CA SER A 331 -35.26 21.36 5.76
C SER A 331 -36.64 21.46 6.43
N ASN A 332 -37.00 20.48 7.25
CA ASN A 332 -38.29 20.43 7.91
C ASN A 332 -38.43 21.59 8.93
N VAL A 333 -37.43 21.78 9.80
CA VAL A 333 -37.44 22.88 10.78
C VAL A 333 -37.56 24.23 10.08
N SER A 334 -36.87 24.42 8.97
CA SER A 334 -36.93 25.68 8.23
C SER A 334 -38.31 25.91 7.62
N HIS A 335 -38.98 24.87 7.14
CA HIS A 335 -40.36 24.98 6.62
C HIS A 335 -41.33 25.32 7.74
N GLU A 336 -41.23 24.62 8.88
CA GLU A 336 -42.06 24.85 10.06
C GLU A 336 -41.85 26.24 10.68
N LEU A 337 -40.67 26.82 10.57
CA LEU A 337 -40.39 28.19 11.02
C LEU A 337 -40.84 29.26 10.00
N ARG A 338 -40.81 28.98 8.68
CA ARG A 338 -41.21 29.91 7.64
C ARG A 338 -42.69 30.25 7.68
N THR A 339 -43.54 29.26 7.89
CA THR A 339 -45.00 29.40 7.90
C THR A 339 -45.49 30.42 8.96
N PRO A 340 -45.20 30.26 10.26
CA PRO A 340 -45.63 31.25 11.24
C PRO A 340 -44.99 32.64 11.03
N LEU A 341 -43.76 32.67 10.54
CA LEU A 341 -43.06 33.94 10.30
C LEU A 341 -43.70 34.73 9.12
N THR A 342 -44.15 34.03 8.08
CA THR A 342 -44.90 34.63 6.96
C THR A 342 -46.24 35.20 7.46
N SER A 343 -46.95 34.49 8.34
CA SER A 343 -48.21 34.95 8.93
C SER A 343 -47.99 36.19 9.81
N ILE A 344 -46.94 36.18 10.69
CA ILE A 344 -46.57 37.35 11.49
C ILE A 344 -46.28 38.56 10.59
N LYS A 345 -45.45 38.34 9.56
CA LYS A 345 -45.08 39.42 8.59
C LYS A 345 -46.33 39.98 7.91
N GLY A 346 -47.21 39.13 7.37
CA GLY A 346 -48.44 39.57 6.70
C GLY A 346 -49.34 40.36 7.62
N SER A 347 -49.47 39.94 8.88
CA SER A 347 -50.30 40.69 9.86
C SER A 347 -49.68 42.07 10.17
N VAL A 348 -48.33 42.13 10.30
CA VAL A 348 -47.65 43.39 10.56
C VAL A 348 -47.72 44.33 9.33
N ASP A 349 -47.59 43.78 8.12
CA ASP A 349 -47.71 44.56 6.87
C ASP A 349 -49.12 45.12 6.74
N ASN A 350 -50.18 44.34 6.95
CA ASN A 350 -51.56 44.81 6.95
C ASN A 350 -51.80 45.95 7.94
N MET A 351 -51.17 45.87 9.14
CA MET A 351 -51.30 46.94 10.13
C MET A 351 -50.58 48.21 9.68
N ILE A 352 -49.35 48.11 9.13
CA ILE A 352 -48.59 49.26 8.65
C ILE A 352 -49.27 49.91 7.46
N ASP A 353 -49.85 49.13 6.56
CA ASP A 353 -50.58 49.60 5.36
C ASP A 353 -51.95 50.23 5.71
N GLY A 354 -52.34 50.26 7.01
CA GLY A 354 -53.54 50.92 7.48
C GLY A 354 -54.82 50.11 7.30
N ILE A 355 -54.76 48.83 6.89
CA ILE A 355 -55.95 47.96 6.67
C ILE A 355 -56.75 47.78 8.00
N THR A 356 -56.04 47.81 9.13
CA THR A 356 -56.67 47.66 10.47
C THR A 356 -56.99 48.97 11.15
N GLY A 357 -56.86 50.10 10.46
CA GLY A 357 -57.08 51.44 10.97
C GLY A 357 -55.80 52.23 11.15
N PRO A 358 -55.87 53.53 11.44
CA PRO A 358 -54.71 54.43 11.57
C PRO A 358 -53.87 54.09 12.76
N LEU A 359 -52.54 54.11 12.56
CA LEU A 359 -51.55 53.83 13.59
C LEU A 359 -51.03 55.14 14.20
N ASN A 360 -50.81 55.18 15.53
CA ASN A 360 -50.01 56.26 16.13
C ASN A 360 -48.51 56.02 15.92
N GLU A 361 -47.70 57.08 16.11
CA GLU A 361 -46.28 57.02 15.86
C GLU A 361 -45.54 55.92 16.67
N LYS A 362 -46.00 55.68 17.92
CA LYS A 362 -45.42 54.67 18.79
C LYS A 362 -45.75 53.26 18.27
N GLN A 363 -46.99 53.01 17.82
CA GLN A 363 -47.40 51.74 17.20
C GLN A 363 -46.63 51.50 15.92
N ASN A 364 -46.52 52.47 15.03
CA ASN A 364 -45.79 52.34 13.76
C ASN A 364 -44.31 51.98 14.03
N ARG A 365 -43.68 52.61 15.01
CA ARG A 365 -42.30 52.33 15.42
C ARG A 365 -42.11 50.87 15.90
N TYR A 366 -43.05 50.35 16.70
CA TYR A 366 -43.00 48.95 17.15
C TYR A 366 -43.27 47.97 16.02
N LEU A 367 -44.23 48.21 15.18
CA LEU A 367 -44.57 47.37 14.02
C LEU A 367 -43.41 47.30 13.01
N THR A 368 -42.77 48.43 12.72
CA THR A 368 -41.57 48.49 11.87
C THR A 368 -40.42 47.68 12.47
N ARG A 369 -40.28 47.69 13.79
CA ARG A 369 -39.29 46.88 14.48
C ARG A 369 -39.58 45.38 14.38
N ILE A 370 -40.85 44.97 14.54
CA ILE A 370 -41.30 43.57 14.40
C ILE A 370 -41.07 43.12 12.95
N LYS A 371 -41.44 43.91 11.94
CA LYS A 371 -41.22 43.64 10.51
C LYS A 371 -39.72 43.38 10.25
N SER A 372 -38.86 44.29 10.71
CA SER A 372 -37.40 44.16 10.52
C SER A 372 -36.83 42.90 11.15
N ASN A 373 -37.32 42.48 12.34
CA ASN A 373 -36.93 41.24 12.99
C ASN A 373 -37.44 39.99 12.25
N ALA A 374 -38.67 40.01 11.76
CA ALA A 374 -39.25 38.96 10.93
C ALA A 374 -38.46 38.75 9.64
N ASP A 375 -38.14 39.82 8.93
CA ASP A 375 -37.33 39.78 7.72
C ASP A 375 -35.91 39.27 8.02
N ARG A 376 -35.33 39.61 9.16
CA ARG A 376 -34.04 39.11 9.59
C ARG A 376 -34.08 37.59 9.88
N LEU A 377 -35.10 37.09 10.55
CA LEU A 377 -35.28 35.66 10.82
C LEU A 377 -35.48 34.88 9.54
N THR A 378 -36.29 35.38 8.60
CA THR A 378 -36.49 34.76 7.29
C THR A 378 -35.16 34.60 6.54
N ARG A 379 -34.32 35.65 6.51
CA ARG A 379 -32.99 35.57 5.92
C ARG A 379 -32.08 34.56 6.60
N LEU A 380 -32.10 34.49 7.93
CA LEU A 380 -31.33 33.51 8.69
C LEU A 380 -31.70 32.07 8.32
N ILE A 381 -33.02 31.78 8.30
CA ILE A 381 -33.56 30.46 7.96
C ILE A 381 -33.15 30.07 6.55
N ASN A 382 -33.32 30.98 5.56
CA ASN A 382 -32.94 30.72 4.19
C ASN A 382 -31.43 30.47 4.03
N ASN A 383 -30.59 31.24 4.75
CA ASN A 383 -29.13 31.06 4.73
C ASN A 383 -28.71 29.69 5.32
N ILE A 384 -29.39 29.21 6.38
CA ILE A 384 -29.12 27.90 6.97
C ILE A 384 -29.55 26.78 6.02
N LEU A 385 -30.71 26.94 5.34
CA LEU A 385 -31.17 26.04 4.29
C LEU A 385 -30.18 25.95 3.13
N ASP A 386 -29.75 27.10 2.61
CA ASP A 386 -28.79 27.14 1.52
C ASP A 386 -27.49 26.45 1.91
N LEU A 387 -26.98 26.73 3.11
CA LEU A 387 -25.78 26.06 3.63
C LEU A 387 -25.93 24.55 3.72
N SER A 388 -27.07 24.07 4.26
CA SER A 388 -27.35 22.64 4.36
C SER A 388 -27.45 21.95 3.00
N ARG A 389 -28.06 22.62 2.00
CA ARG A 389 -28.12 22.11 0.62
C ARG A 389 -26.77 22.07 -0.06
N ILE A 390 -25.92 23.09 0.19
CA ILE A 390 -24.55 23.16 -0.28
C ILE A 390 -23.74 21.96 0.29
N GLU A 391 -23.79 21.78 1.63
CA GLU A 391 -23.06 20.69 2.29
C GLU A 391 -23.50 19.29 1.81
N ALA A 392 -24.77 19.12 1.51
CA ALA A 392 -25.30 17.87 0.98
C ALA A 392 -25.05 17.66 -0.52
N GLY A 393 -24.37 18.60 -1.21
CA GLY A 393 -24.16 18.55 -2.66
C GLY A 393 -25.48 18.58 -3.47
N ARG A 394 -26.57 19.13 -2.89
CA ARG A 394 -27.93 19.10 -3.47
C ARG A 394 -28.32 20.41 -4.17
N ILE A 395 -27.36 21.26 -4.48
CA ILE A 395 -27.60 22.44 -5.31
C ILE A 395 -27.27 22.09 -6.75
N ASP A 396 -28.29 21.96 -7.56
CA ASP A 396 -28.15 21.88 -9.02
C ASP A 396 -28.13 23.31 -9.58
N LEU A 397 -26.98 23.72 -10.09
CA LEU A 397 -26.88 24.99 -10.84
C LEU A 397 -27.60 24.85 -12.17
N LYS A 398 -28.27 25.94 -12.59
CA LYS A 398 -28.86 26.09 -13.90
C LYS A 398 -28.15 27.21 -14.69
N PRO A 399 -26.88 26.99 -15.07
CA PRO A 399 -26.10 28.02 -15.71
C PRO A 399 -26.61 28.28 -17.13
N ALA A 400 -26.68 29.55 -17.47
CA ALA A 400 -27.04 30.03 -18.80
C ALA A 400 -26.20 31.27 -19.15
N THR A 401 -26.25 31.71 -20.39
CA THR A 401 -25.65 33.00 -20.79
C THR A 401 -26.37 34.14 -20.07
N LEU A 402 -25.67 34.82 -19.19
CA LEU A 402 -26.21 35.86 -18.32
C LEU A 402 -25.59 37.22 -18.62
N ALA A 403 -26.41 38.20 -18.96
CA ALA A 403 -25.98 39.58 -19.10
C ALA A 403 -25.75 40.21 -17.70
N LEU A 404 -24.52 40.54 -17.37
CA LEU A 404 -24.14 40.93 -16.01
C LEU A 404 -24.53 42.38 -15.67
N VAL A 405 -24.49 43.32 -16.63
CA VAL A 405 -24.84 44.73 -16.37
C VAL A 405 -26.33 44.89 -16.03
N PRO A 406 -27.27 44.36 -16.83
CA PRO A 406 -28.69 44.42 -16.50
C PRO A 406 -29.00 43.77 -15.13
N LEU A 407 -28.37 42.64 -14.81
CA LEU A 407 -28.56 41.98 -13.53
C LEU A 407 -28.06 42.84 -12.37
N ALA A 408 -26.86 43.40 -12.49
CA ALA A 408 -26.28 44.25 -11.43
C ALA A 408 -27.11 45.54 -11.25
N GLN A 409 -27.67 46.11 -12.34
CA GLN A 409 -28.57 47.27 -12.28
C GLN A 409 -29.87 46.90 -11.57
N GLU A 410 -30.49 45.77 -11.88
CA GLU A 410 -31.70 45.27 -11.20
C GLU A 410 -31.49 45.12 -9.68
N VAL A 411 -30.37 44.50 -9.28
CA VAL A 411 -30.02 44.35 -7.86
C VAL A 411 -29.75 45.73 -7.23
N ALA A 412 -29.00 46.61 -7.90
CA ALA A 412 -28.72 47.95 -7.41
C ALA A 412 -30.00 48.77 -7.18
N GLU A 413 -30.97 48.72 -8.15
CA GLU A 413 -32.27 49.36 -7.99
C GLU A 413 -33.05 48.87 -6.78
N SER A 414 -33.02 47.55 -6.49
CA SER A 414 -33.69 46.99 -5.32
C SER A 414 -33.10 47.49 -3.98
N ILE A 415 -31.83 47.89 -3.99
CA ILE A 415 -31.10 48.38 -2.79
C ILE A 415 -31.04 49.91 -2.74
N ARG A 416 -31.38 50.63 -3.84
CA ARG A 416 -31.35 52.08 -3.95
C ARG A 416 -32.11 52.80 -2.85
N PRO A 417 -33.28 52.38 -2.38
CA PRO A 417 -33.97 53.04 -1.26
C PRO A 417 -33.14 53.09 0.01
N ALA A 418 -32.48 51.95 0.35
CA ALA A 418 -31.62 51.90 1.53
C ALA A 418 -30.31 52.73 1.39
N ALA A 419 -29.81 52.87 0.17
CA ALA A 419 -28.68 53.77 -0.13
C ALA A 419 -29.10 55.25 -0.05
N ALA A 420 -30.30 55.59 -0.55
CA ALA A 420 -30.84 56.94 -0.50
C ALA A 420 -31.09 57.44 0.94
N GLU A 421 -31.58 56.58 1.85
CA GLU A 421 -31.74 56.92 3.27
C GLU A 421 -30.42 57.38 3.91
N LYS A 422 -29.28 56.88 3.42
CA LYS A 422 -27.94 57.23 3.89
C LYS A 422 -27.25 58.24 2.97
N LEU A 423 -27.90 58.75 1.93
CA LEU A 423 -27.30 59.65 0.93
C LEU A 423 -26.05 59.03 0.26
N ILE A 424 -26.05 57.71 0.07
CA ILE A 424 -24.95 56.97 -0.56
C ILE A 424 -25.14 57.01 -2.09
N SER A 425 -24.08 57.39 -2.83
CA SER A 425 -24.03 57.25 -4.30
C SER A 425 -23.80 55.81 -4.68
N LEU A 426 -24.78 55.16 -5.36
CA LEU A 426 -24.68 53.77 -5.86
C LEU A 426 -24.64 53.81 -7.38
N GLU A 427 -23.53 53.33 -7.96
CA GLU A 427 -23.33 53.32 -9.42
C GLU A 427 -22.91 51.91 -9.92
N VAL A 428 -23.37 51.55 -11.12
CA VAL A 428 -22.96 50.36 -11.87
C VAL A 428 -22.24 50.80 -13.13
N VAL A 429 -20.99 50.35 -13.29
CA VAL A 429 -20.13 50.76 -14.40
C VAL A 429 -19.57 49.52 -15.12
N SER A 430 -19.46 49.59 -16.44
CA SER A 430 -18.79 48.59 -17.25
C SER A 430 -18.07 49.28 -18.41
N PRO A 431 -16.79 49.04 -18.63
CA PRO A 431 -16.09 49.46 -19.83
C PRO A 431 -16.45 48.61 -21.05
N ASP A 432 -16.96 47.40 -20.85
CA ASP A 432 -17.34 46.46 -21.90
C ASP A 432 -18.78 46.74 -22.36
N ALA A 433 -19.05 46.60 -23.68
CA ALA A 433 -20.35 46.94 -24.25
C ALA A 433 -21.47 46.01 -23.77
N GLU A 434 -21.22 44.71 -23.70
CA GLU A 434 -22.19 43.67 -23.23
C GLU A 434 -21.48 42.52 -22.54
N PRO A 435 -21.04 42.71 -21.26
CA PRO A 435 -20.36 41.64 -20.52
C PRO A 435 -21.34 40.52 -20.17
N THR A 436 -21.08 39.33 -20.70
CA THR A 436 -21.85 38.10 -20.41
C THR A 436 -21.01 37.07 -19.67
N ALA A 437 -21.66 36.29 -18.81
CA ALA A 437 -21.05 35.15 -18.12
C ALA A 437 -21.90 33.91 -18.28
N TRP A 438 -21.32 32.75 -18.13
CA TRP A 438 -22.02 31.47 -18.01
C TRP A 438 -22.29 31.18 -16.54
N ALA A 439 -23.53 31.45 -16.09
CA ALA A 439 -23.85 31.37 -14.67
C ALA A 439 -25.36 31.21 -14.42
N ASP A 440 -25.71 30.74 -13.21
CA ASP A 440 -27.08 30.68 -12.72
C ASP A 440 -27.51 32.08 -12.23
N ARG A 441 -28.55 32.65 -12.87
CA ARG A 441 -29.06 33.98 -12.59
C ARG A 441 -29.43 34.19 -11.13
N ASP A 442 -30.19 33.23 -10.54
CA ASP A 442 -30.70 33.36 -9.17
C ASP A 442 -29.57 33.34 -8.14
N LYS A 443 -28.58 32.49 -8.35
CA LYS A 443 -27.43 32.37 -7.46
C LYS A 443 -26.52 33.60 -7.55
N ILE A 444 -26.30 34.14 -8.75
CA ILE A 444 -25.52 35.39 -8.89
C ILE A 444 -26.28 36.60 -8.37
N THR A 445 -27.61 36.64 -8.53
CA THR A 445 -28.47 37.65 -7.89
C THR A 445 -28.27 37.62 -6.37
N GLN A 446 -28.22 36.45 -5.74
CA GLN A 446 -28.00 36.27 -4.31
C GLN A 446 -26.60 36.77 -3.89
N VAL A 447 -25.54 36.46 -4.68
CA VAL A 447 -24.17 36.95 -4.42
C VAL A 447 -24.14 38.48 -4.51
N LEU A 448 -24.67 39.08 -5.59
CA LEU A 448 -24.69 40.54 -5.77
C LEU A 448 -25.49 41.23 -4.67
N THR A 449 -26.67 40.73 -4.31
CA THR A 449 -27.51 41.28 -3.24
C THR A 449 -26.75 41.27 -1.91
N ASN A 450 -26.03 40.20 -1.61
CA ASN A 450 -25.23 40.10 -0.38
C ASN A 450 -24.06 41.09 -0.38
N LEU A 451 -23.29 41.18 -1.48
CA LEU A 451 -22.12 42.06 -1.56
C LEU A 451 -22.53 43.54 -1.61
N ILE A 452 -23.49 43.94 -2.44
CA ILE A 452 -23.98 45.33 -2.55
C ILE A 452 -24.68 45.73 -1.24
N GLY A 453 -25.50 44.82 -0.67
CA GLY A 453 -26.17 45.07 0.60
C GLY A 453 -25.20 45.29 1.75
N ASN A 454 -24.09 44.53 1.83
CA ASN A 454 -23.02 44.72 2.78
C ASN A 454 -22.31 46.07 2.52
N ALA A 455 -21.99 46.42 1.30
CA ALA A 455 -21.36 47.68 0.95
C ALA A 455 -22.22 48.89 1.42
N VAL A 456 -23.53 48.93 1.10
CA VAL A 456 -24.45 49.99 1.55
C VAL A 456 -24.59 49.98 3.09
N LYS A 457 -24.65 48.83 3.71
CA LYS A 457 -24.78 48.70 5.19
C LYS A 457 -23.62 49.33 5.93
N PHE A 458 -22.38 49.06 5.49
CA PHE A 458 -21.18 49.48 6.20
C PHE A 458 -20.61 50.83 5.73
N THR A 459 -21.05 51.35 4.58
CA THR A 459 -20.67 52.69 4.13
C THR A 459 -21.35 53.75 4.99
N PRO A 460 -20.60 54.79 5.48
CA PRO A 460 -21.17 55.95 6.16
C PRO A 460 -22.06 56.80 5.23
N SER A 461 -22.87 57.67 5.83
CA SER A 461 -23.68 58.64 5.06
C SER A 461 -22.78 59.50 4.17
N HIS A 462 -23.29 59.84 2.98
CA HIS A 462 -22.58 60.57 1.91
C HIS A 462 -21.42 59.78 1.27
N GLY A 463 -21.28 58.49 1.54
CA GLY A 463 -20.26 57.62 0.92
C GLY A 463 -20.64 57.19 -0.49
N LYS A 464 -19.78 56.33 -1.06
CA LYS A 464 -19.97 55.82 -2.44
C LYS A 464 -19.88 54.28 -2.45
N VAL A 465 -20.73 53.65 -3.26
CA VAL A 465 -20.67 52.23 -3.59
C VAL A 465 -20.62 52.11 -5.09
N ARG A 466 -19.63 51.40 -5.63
CA ARG A 466 -19.45 51.20 -7.06
C ARG A 466 -19.42 49.71 -7.37
N VAL A 467 -20.23 49.28 -8.33
CA VAL A 467 -20.21 47.95 -8.92
C VAL A 467 -19.52 48.02 -10.27
N ALA A 468 -18.36 47.43 -10.43
CA ALA A 468 -17.63 47.43 -11.70
C ALA A 468 -17.61 46.02 -12.30
N ILE A 469 -17.94 45.92 -13.59
CA ILE A 469 -17.98 44.67 -14.35
C ILE A 469 -17.01 44.82 -15.51
N GLN A 470 -16.01 43.92 -15.58
CA GLN A 470 -14.98 43.99 -16.62
C GLN A 470 -14.49 42.61 -17.02
N ARG A 471 -13.96 42.48 -18.22
CA ARG A 471 -13.33 41.24 -18.67
C ARG A 471 -11.98 41.05 -17.94
N ASN A 472 -11.73 39.82 -17.53
CA ASN A 472 -10.46 39.43 -16.89
C ASN A 472 -9.81 38.28 -17.70
N GLY A 473 -9.03 38.67 -18.72
CA GLY A 473 -8.51 37.75 -19.71
C GLY A 473 -9.57 37.25 -20.68
N ALA A 474 -9.31 36.15 -21.38
CA ALA A 474 -10.21 35.60 -22.40
C ALA A 474 -11.38 34.79 -21.82
N GLN A 475 -11.20 34.18 -20.66
CA GLN A 475 -12.09 33.16 -20.11
C GLN A 475 -12.98 33.64 -18.96
N TRP A 476 -12.68 34.79 -18.35
CA TRP A 476 -13.30 35.21 -17.09
C TRP A 476 -13.94 36.61 -17.20
N MET A 477 -15.04 36.76 -16.51
CA MET A 477 -15.61 38.07 -16.18
C MET A 477 -15.35 38.36 -14.70
N LYS A 478 -14.83 39.54 -14.37
CA LYS A 478 -14.63 40.03 -13.01
C LYS A 478 -15.75 41.02 -12.65
N VAL A 479 -16.37 40.77 -11.50
CA VAL A 479 -17.30 41.70 -10.86
C VAL A 479 -16.69 42.19 -9.57
N SER A 480 -16.65 43.50 -9.36
CA SER A 480 -16.07 44.12 -8.15
C SER A 480 -17.09 45.07 -7.53
N VAL A 481 -17.32 44.93 -6.24
CA VAL A 481 -18.15 45.84 -5.43
C VAL A 481 -17.23 46.59 -4.49
N THR A 482 -17.06 47.88 -4.73
CA THR A 482 -16.18 48.77 -3.94
C THR A 482 -17.03 49.71 -3.08
N ASP A 483 -16.70 49.82 -1.82
CA ASP A 483 -17.32 50.76 -0.87
C ASP A 483 -16.30 51.73 -0.26
N THR A 484 -16.76 52.88 0.21
CA THR A 484 -15.97 53.85 0.97
C THR A 484 -16.21 53.77 2.48
N GLY A 485 -16.42 52.55 2.97
CA GLY A 485 -16.62 52.25 4.38
C GLY A 485 -15.35 52.27 5.22
N PRO A 486 -15.40 51.79 6.45
CA PRO A 486 -14.25 51.80 7.37
C PRO A 486 -13.12 50.87 6.98
N GLY A 487 -13.35 50.02 5.98
CA GLY A 487 -12.43 48.97 5.60
C GLY A 487 -12.39 47.81 6.60
N ILE A 488 -11.57 46.83 6.28
CA ILE A 488 -11.40 45.61 7.05
C ILE A 488 -9.92 45.43 7.39
N PRO A 489 -9.55 45.20 8.67
CA PRO A 489 -8.18 44.94 9.08
C PRO A 489 -7.56 43.76 8.35
N SER A 490 -6.27 43.82 8.05
CA SER A 490 -5.56 42.80 7.28
C SER A 490 -5.54 41.43 7.93
N ASP A 491 -5.53 41.36 9.25
CA ASP A 491 -5.59 40.12 10.06
C ASP A 491 -6.95 39.44 10.05
N GLU A 492 -7.99 40.14 9.62
CA GLU A 492 -9.37 39.64 9.53
C GLU A 492 -9.76 39.20 8.11
N THR A 493 -9.05 39.65 7.08
CA THR A 493 -9.41 39.44 5.66
C THR A 493 -9.51 37.96 5.28
N GLY A 494 -8.71 37.08 5.89
CA GLY A 494 -8.76 35.63 5.66
C GLY A 494 -9.98 34.95 6.28
N LYS A 495 -10.55 35.51 7.35
CA LYS A 495 -11.60 34.90 8.17
C LYS A 495 -13.02 35.33 7.79
N ILE A 496 -13.17 36.45 7.05
CA ILE A 496 -14.51 37.00 6.74
C ILE A 496 -15.38 36.08 5.89
N PHE A 497 -14.79 35.12 5.20
CA PHE A 497 -15.49 34.09 4.43
C PHE A 497 -15.80 32.83 5.26
N ASP A 498 -15.33 32.77 6.53
CA ASP A 498 -15.65 31.66 7.43
C ASP A 498 -17.09 31.75 7.89
N ARG A 499 -17.69 30.60 8.16
CA ARG A 499 -19.09 30.50 8.61
C ARG A 499 -19.27 31.12 9.99
N PHE A 500 -20.34 31.91 10.15
CA PHE A 500 -20.69 32.60 11.41
C PHE A 500 -19.67 33.65 11.86
N TYR A 501 -18.61 33.88 11.06
CA TYR A 501 -17.61 34.85 11.41
C TYR A 501 -18.11 36.28 11.26
N GLN A 502 -17.82 37.12 12.23
CA GLN A 502 -18.16 38.55 12.25
C GLN A 502 -17.04 39.30 12.93
N ILE A 503 -16.61 40.39 12.32
CA ILE A 503 -15.64 41.31 12.94
C ILE A 503 -16.26 41.91 14.20
N ALA A 504 -15.57 41.86 15.33
CA ALA A 504 -16.02 42.44 16.60
C ALA A 504 -16.30 43.95 16.42
N PRO A 505 -17.49 44.45 16.78
CA PRO A 505 -17.79 45.88 16.58
C PRO A 505 -16.92 46.75 17.48
N ALA A 506 -16.17 47.70 16.90
CA ALA A 506 -15.75 48.88 17.61
C ALA A 506 -17.02 49.61 18.09
N GLU A 507 -17.06 50.05 19.35
CA GLU A 507 -18.20 50.57 20.10
C GLU A 507 -19.29 51.26 19.27
N LYS A 508 -20.55 50.75 19.38
CA LYS A 508 -21.81 51.38 18.91
C LYS A 508 -22.39 51.05 17.53
N GLN A 509 -21.93 50.16 16.74
CA GLN A 509 -22.67 49.80 15.52
C GLN A 509 -23.67 48.63 15.77
N LYS A 510 -24.98 48.95 15.82
CA LYS A 510 -26.11 48.03 16.08
C LYS A 510 -26.46 47.02 14.97
N ALA A 511 -25.72 46.94 13.90
CA ALA A 511 -26.08 46.14 12.73
C ALA A 511 -25.31 44.79 12.68
N ARG A 512 -25.69 43.84 13.55
CA ARG A 512 -25.15 42.46 13.49
C ARG A 512 -25.71 41.73 12.25
N GLY A 513 -24.83 41.18 11.44
CA GLY A 513 -25.16 40.26 10.35
C GLY A 513 -25.45 38.85 10.86
N THR A 514 -25.53 37.86 9.97
CA THR A 514 -25.65 36.44 10.28
C THR A 514 -24.27 35.73 10.30
N GLY A 515 -23.27 36.33 9.63
CA GLY A 515 -21.96 35.70 9.37
C GLY A 515 -22.00 34.58 8.33
N LEU A 516 -23.14 34.39 7.64
CA LEU A 516 -23.30 33.31 6.65
C LEU A 516 -23.26 33.82 5.20
N GLY A 517 -23.59 35.11 4.97
CA GLY A 517 -23.74 35.64 3.61
C GLY A 517 -22.47 35.53 2.77
N LEU A 518 -21.32 35.93 3.30
CA LEU A 518 -20.04 35.84 2.57
C LEU A 518 -19.59 34.39 2.34
N ALA A 519 -19.78 33.50 3.31
CA ALA A 519 -19.50 32.07 3.15
C ALA A 519 -20.35 31.44 2.03
N ILE A 520 -21.66 31.76 1.99
CA ILE A 520 -22.57 31.31 0.93
C ILE A 520 -22.14 31.92 -0.42
N SER A 521 -21.84 33.21 -0.47
CA SER A 521 -21.36 33.86 -1.69
C SER A 521 -20.09 33.21 -2.24
N LYS A 522 -19.13 32.89 -1.37
CA LYS A 522 -17.90 32.17 -1.74
C LYS A 522 -18.24 30.81 -2.38
N THR A 523 -19.03 30.01 -1.72
CA THR A 523 -19.37 28.67 -2.24
C THR A 523 -20.15 28.77 -3.55
N LEU A 524 -21.10 29.69 -3.68
CA LEU A 524 -21.84 29.86 -4.93
C LEU A 524 -20.93 30.26 -6.09
N VAL A 525 -19.97 31.16 -5.88
CA VAL A 525 -18.98 31.55 -6.88
C VAL A 525 -18.07 30.37 -7.23
N GLU A 526 -17.57 29.63 -6.24
CA GLU A 526 -16.73 28.45 -6.44
C GLU A 526 -17.47 27.33 -7.19
N MET A 527 -18.75 27.11 -6.94
CA MET A 527 -19.58 26.18 -7.71
C MET A 527 -19.72 26.56 -9.20
N HIS A 528 -19.57 27.84 -9.56
CA HIS A 528 -19.48 28.30 -10.94
C HIS A 528 -18.06 28.22 -11.52
N GLY A 529 -17.10 27.65 -10.78
CA GLY A 529 -15.68 27.56 -11.15
C GLY A 529 -14.91 28.86 -10.96
N GLY A 530 -15.54 29.90 -10.39
CA GLY A 530 -14.94 31.21 -10.13
C GLY A 530 -14.16 31.28 -8.82
N LYS A 531 -13.64 32.49 -8.54
CA LYS A 531 -12.98 32.84 -7.27
C LYS A 531 -13.56 34.11 -6.71
N ILE A 532 -13.63 34.24 -5.37
CA ILE A 532 -14.01 35.48 -4.68
C ILE A 532 -12.90 35.88 -3.71
N TRP A 533 -12.61 37.16 -3.63
CA TRP A 533 -11.59 37.71 -2.72
C TRP A 533 -11.93 39.12 -2.27
N LEU A 534 -11.20 39.60 -1.30
CA LEU A 534 -11.30 40.96 -0.74
C LEU A 534 -9.97 41.68 -0.89
N GLU A 535 -10.07 42.96 -1.29
CA GLU A 535 -9.00 43.96 -1.22
C GLU A 535 -9.48 45.07 -0.28
N SER A 536 -8.87 45.28 0.89
CA SER A 536 -9.33 46.25 1.88
C SER A 536 -8.17 46.70 2.77
N GLY A 537 -8.29 47.90 3.30
CA GLY A 537 -7.40 48.46 4.30
C GLY A 537 -8.19 49.34 5.25
N THR A 538 -7.76 49.42 6.52
CA THR A 538 -8.43 50.24 7.53
C THR A 538 -8.53 51.70 7.11
N GLY A 539 -9.75 52.22 7.01
CA GLY A 539 -10.03 53.61 6.58
C GLY A 539 -10.03 53.83 5.07
N ALA A 540 -9.71 52.83 4.24
CA ALA A 540 -9.61 52.96 2.79
C ALA A 540 -10.82 52.37 2.04
N GLY A 541 -11.83 51.84 2.76
CA GLY A 541 -12.96 51.12 2.18
C GLY A 541 -12.63 49.67 1.89
N SER A 542 -13.56 48.95 1.23
CA SER A 542 -13.41 47.58 0.84
C SER A 542 -13.81 47.32 -0.60
N THR A 543 -13.11 46.41 -1.29
CA THR A 543 -13.44 45.93 -2.62
C THR A 543 -13.58 44.43 -2.62
N PHE A 544 -14.81 43.96 -2.69
CA PHE A 544 -15.09 42.53 -2.89
C PHE A 544 -15.12 42.21 -4.38
N SER A 545 -14.30 41.31 -4.82
CA SER A 545 -14.23 40.92 -6.23
C SER A 545 -14.50 39.42 -6.39
N PHE A 546 -15.22 39.08 -7.47
CA PHE A 546 -15.37 37.66 -7.84
C PHE A 546 -15.29 37.49 -9.37
N THR A 547 -15.01 36.26 -9.81
CA THR A 547 -14.93 35.89 -11.21
C THR A 547 -16.00 34.86 -11.58
N LEU A 548 -16.45 34.93 -12.83
CA LEU A 548 -17.37 33.98 -13.46
C LEU A 548 -16.82 33.58 -14.83
N PRO A 549 -17.09 32.35 -15.34
CA PRO A 549 -16.73 31.98 -16.70
C PRO A 549 -17.43 32.88 -17.73
N ALA A 550 -16.70 33.41 -18.70
CA ALA A 550 -17.27 34.23 -19.76
C ALA A 550 -18.10 33.44 -20.79
N ARG A 551 -17.86 32.13 -20.85
CA ARG A 551 -18.54 31.18 -21.76
C ARG A 551 -18.70 29.83 -21.06
N GLN A 552 -19.54 28.95 -21.65
CA GLN A 552 -19.64 27.56 -21.18
C GLN A 552 -18.26 26.89 -21.20
N PRO A 553 -17.80 26.30 -20.07
CA PRO A 553 -16.58 25.51 -20.04
C PRO A 553 -16.67 24.34 -21.03
N LEU A 554 -15.61 24.08 -21.78
CA LEU A 554 -15.52 22.87 -22.61
C LEU A 554 -15.32 21.66 -21.68
N GLU A 555 -16.03 20.53 -21.91
CA GLU A 555 -16.02 19.33 -21.06
C GLU A 555 -14.62 18.71 -20.78
N SER A 556 -13.56 19.11 -21.51
CA SER A 556 -12.21 18.59 -21.35
C SER A 556 -11.40 19.22 -20.19
N GLU A 557 -11.88 20.33 -19.59
CA GLU A 557 -11.13 21.03 -18.53
C GLU A 557 -11.61 20.69 -17.10
N ALA A 558 -12.70 19.94 -16.95
CA ALA A 558 -13.30 19.62 -15.65
C ALA A 558 -12.58 18.50 -14.85
N THR A 559 -11.52 17.88 -15.41
CA THR A 559 -10.80 16.74 -14.77
C THR A 559 -9.37 17.06 -14.33
N ALA A 560 -8.95 18.33 -14.39
CA ALA A 560 -7.59 18.74 -14.00
C ALA A 560 -7.61 19.80 -12.87
N GLY A 561 -8.29 19.50 -11.76
CA GLY A 561 -8.29 20.36 -10.57
C GLY A 561 -8.20 19.55 -9.29
#